data_bee05d00c36afa8e07bf65937df4ea5f
#
_entry.id   bee05d00c36afa8e07bf65937df4ea5f
#
_cell.length_a   1.000
_cell.length_b   1.000
_cell.length_c   1.000
_cell.angle_alpha   90.00
_cell.angle_beta   90.00
_cell.angle_gamma   90.00
#
_symmetry.space_group_name_H-M   'P 1'
#
loop_
_entity.id
_entity.type
_entity.pdbx_description
1 polymer ?
#
loop_
_entity_poly.entity_id
_entity_poly.type
_entity_poly.pdbx_seq_one_letter_code
_entity_poly.pdbx_strand_id
1 'polypeptide(L)'
;MSHSYHHRFTLHRIADKEVVLPKTPSLRFLYLLQLFTFNITGGFESRGLFPTMRGLFRIAADRMEQPYNEWGAELYAEFPEERQKAVHWARYLIAFHLSFALFAVLIGYPILILIVSLHPFIGNWLRYFVGAPMHCGLRSDVSDFRKCFRTITLDPISEFLYWHMNWHLEHHTVSYTHLTLPTTGIV
;
A
#
# COMPACT_ATOMS: atom_id res chain seq x y z
N MET A 1 -10.20 -6.21 1.81
CA MET A 1 -11.19 -5.91 0.74
C MET A 1 -10.58 -5.22 -0.48
N SER A 2 -9.83 -4.09 -0.37
CA SER A 2 -9.19 -3.44 -1.53
C SER A 2 -8.27 -4.38 -2.31
N HIS A 3 -7.45 -5.17 -1.61
CA HIS A 3 -6.53 -6.13 -2.21
C HIS A 3 -7.26 -7.23 -3.00
N SER A 4 -8.39 -7.73 -2.52
CA SER A 4 -9.21 -8.70 -3.26
C SER A 4 -9.79 -8.10 -4.55
N TYR A 5 -10.14 -6.81 -4.52
CA TYR A 5 -10.58 -6.10 -5.74
C TYR A 5 -9.42 -5.85 -6.70
N HIS A 6 -8.22 -5.54 -6.19
CA HIS A 6 -7.01 -5.44 -7.00
C HIS A 6 -6.75 -6.74 -7.77
N HIS A 7 -6.80 -7.89 -7.11
CA HIS A 7 -6.63 -9.19 -7.77
C HIS A 7 -7.69 -9.47 -8.84
N ARG A 8 -8.93 -9.06 -8.62
CA ARG A 8 -10.04 -9.28 -9.58
C ARG A 8 -10.06 -8.30 -10.75
N PHE A 9 -9.61 -7.08 -10.53
CA PHE A 9 -9.73 -5.96 -11.47
C PHE A 9 -8.40 -5.24 -11.68
N THR A 10 -7.31 -5.98 -11.66
CA THR A 10 -5.96 -5.43 -11.78
C THR A 10 -5.84 -4.46 -12.97
N LEU A 11 -5.34 -3.27 -12.71
CA LEU A 11 -5.21 -2.15 -13.65
C LEU A 11 -6.54 -1.65 -14.26
N HIS A 12 -7.68 -2.03 -13.73
CA HIS A 12 -8.94 -1.45 -14.14
C HIS A 12 -9.10 -0.05 -13.50
N ARG A 13 -9.27 0.98 -14.33
CA ARG A 13 -9.22 2.39 -13.89
C ARG A 13 -10.20 2.75 -12.79
N ILE A 14 -11.36 2.13 -12.76
CA ILE A 14 -12.42 2.40 -11.79
C ILE A 14 -12.41 1.40 -10.64
N ALA A 15 -12.25 0.12 -10.95
CA ALA A 15 -12.44 -0.96 -9.99
C ALA A 15 -11.17 -1.31 -9.20
N ASP A 16 -9.96 -1.11 -9.77
CA ASP A 16 -8.71 -1.31 -9.04
C ASP A 16 -8.43 -0.11 -8.15
N LYS A 17 -8.51 -0.32 -6.85
CA LYS A 17 -8.31 0.75 -5.84
C LYS A 17 -6.93 0.72 -5.19
N GLU A 18 -6.09 -0.26 -5.53
CA GLU A 18 -4.73 -0.39 -4.99
C GLU A 18 -3.65 0.10 -5.93
N VAL A 19 -3.77 -0.22 -7.19
CA VAL A 19 -2.77 0.19 -8.18
C VAL A 19 -3.11 1.57 -8.68
N VAL A 20 -2.31 2.48 -8.25
CA VAL A 20 -2.17 3.74 -8.97
C VAL A 20 -1.52 3.39 -10.30
N LEU A 21 -2.28 3.49 -11.39
CA LEU A 21 -1.74 3.35 -12.74
C LEU A 21 -0.44 4.12 -12.83
N PRO A 22 0.61 3.54 -13.40
CA PRO A 22 1.90 4.18 -13.48
C PRO A 22 1.74 5.51 -14.23
N LYS A 23 1.63 6.57 -13.47
CA LYS A 23 1.82 7.90 -14.00
C LYS A 23 3.26 7.97 -14.49
N THR A 24 3.47 8.67 -15.59
CA THR A 24 4.83 8.93 -16.06
C THR A 24 5.70 9.39 -14.90
N PRO A 25 6.86 8.77 -14.67
CA PRO A 25 7.75 9.16 -13.60
C PRO A 25 8.05 10.66 -13.66
N SER A 26 7.93 11.35 -12.54
CA SER A 26 8.29 12.75 -12.49
C SER A 26 9.82 12.86 -12.35
N LEU A 27 10.46 13.54 -13.29
CA LEU A 27 11.88 13.84 -13.24
C LEU A 27 12.20 15.13 -12.47
N ARG A 28 11.22 15.68 -11.74
CA ARG A 28 11.45 16.85 -10.88
C ARG A 28 12.44 16.53 -9.79
N PHE A 29 13.44 17.36 -9.62
CA PHE A 29 14.53 17.13 -8.67
C PHE A 29 14.04 16.85 -7.24
N LEU A 30 13.14 17.66 -6.70
CA LEU A 30 12.60 17.47 -5.35
C LEU A 30 11.81 16.17 -5.20
N TYR A 31 11.21 15.71 -6.28
CA TYR A 31 10.51 14.43 -6.30
C TYR A 31 11.50 13.27 -6.22
N LEU A 32 12.52 13.27 -7.06
CA LEU A 32 13.57 12.24 -7.04
C LEU A 32 14.32 12.24 -5.70
N LEU A 33 14.63 13.40 -5.16
CA LEU A 33 15.26 13.51 -3.85
C LEU A 33 14.42 12.84 -2.75
N GLN A 34 13.11 13.10 -2.71
CA GLN A 34 12.23 12.45 -1.75
C GLN A 34 12.10 10.95 -2.00
N LEU A 35 12.07 10.50 -3.24
CA LEU A 35 12.02 9.10 -3.59
C LEU A 35 13.23 8.33 -3.03
N PHE A 36 14.43 8.90 -3.20
CA PHE A 36 15.68 8.23 -2.79
C PHE A 36 16.10 8.48 -1.34
N THR A 37 15.49 9.43 -0.65
CA THR A 37 15.82 9.75 0.74
C THR A 37 14.64 9.55 1.66
N PHE A 38 13.92 10.62 1.95
CA PHE A 38 12.79 10.64 2.86
C PHE A 38 11.54 11.19 2.16
N ASN A 39 10.51 10.37 2.06
CA ASN A 39 9.28 10.72 1.37
C ASN A 39 8.36 11.55 2.27
N ILE A 40 8.43 12.86 2.15
CA ILE A 40 7.68 13.80 2.98
C ILE A 40 6.28 14.05 2.41
N THR A 41 6.20 14.42 1.13
CA THR A 41 4.95 14.91 0.52
C THR A 41 4.18 13.87 -0.28
N GLY A 42 4.83 12.76 -0.65
CA GLY A 42 4.18 11.68 -1.38
C GLY A 42 3.83 12.04 -2.83
N GLY A 43 4.81 12.10 -3.71
CA GLY A 43 4.59 12.56 -5.08
C GLY A 43 3.73 11.65 -5.95
N PHE A 44 3.88 10.33 -5.84
CA PHE A 44 3.22 9.37 -6.74
C PHE A 44 1.96 8.75 -6.16
N GLU A 45 1.99 8.35 -4.91
CA GLU A 45 0.95 7.51 -4.31
C GLU A 45 0.32 8.13 -3.06
N SER A 46 0.50 9.40 -2.84
CA SER A 46 0.05 10.06 -1.60
C SER A 46 0.55 9.37 -0.31
N ARG A 47 1.62 8.60 -0.40
CA ARG A 47 2.20 7.79 0.69
C ARG A 47 3.37 8.48 1.39
N GLY A 48 3.52 9.76 1.25
CA GLY A 48 4.48 10.54 2.03
C GLY A 48 4.07 10.67 3.50
N LEU A 49 5.01 11.10 4.33
CA LEU A 49 4.78 11.27 5.76
C LEU A 49 3.55 12.15 6.05
N PHE A 50 3.49 13.34 5.47
CA PHE A 50 2.37 14.27 5.74
C PHE A 50 1.01 13.75 5.28
N PRO A 51 0.83 13.23 4.06
CA PRO A 51 -0.44 12.63 3.66
C PRO A 51 -0.86 11.47 4.54
N THR A 52 0.09 10.61 4.93
CA THR A 52 -0.18 9.47 5.81
C THR A 52 -0.60 9.93 7.20
N MET A 53 0.12 10.87 7.81
CA MET A 53 -0.24 11.43 9.10
C MET A 53 -1.61 12.11 9.06
N ARG A 54 -1.85 12.94 8.05
CA ARG A 54 -3.16 13.58 7.85
C ARG A 54 -4.29 12.54 7.75
N GLY A 55 -4.09 11.49 6.95
CA GLY A 55 -5.06 10.40 6.82
C GLY A 55 -5.31 9.70 8.15
N LEU A 56 -4.24 9.35 8.87
CA LEU A 56 -4.33 8.68 10.15
C LEU A 56 -5.09 9.51 11.19
N PHE A 57 -4.78 10.80 11.31
CA PHE A 57 -5.49 11.69 12.24
C PHE A 57 -6.97 11.89 11.86
N ARG A 58 -7.27 11.94 10.56
CA ARG A 58 -8.68 12.04 10.12
C ARG A 58 -9.46 10.77 10.48
N ILE A 59 -8.88 9.59 10.25
CA ILE A 59 -9.49 8.31 10.62
C ILE A 59 -9.67 8.23 12.15
N ALA A 60 -8.66 8.59 12.92
CA ALA A 60 -8.74 8.62 14.39
C ALA A 60 -9.82 9.57 14.92
N ALA A 61 -10.09 10.66 14.20
CA ALA A 61 -11.17 11.60 14.49
C ALA A 61 -12.53 11.20 13.89
N ASP A 62 -12.63 9.98 13.33
CA ASP A 62 -13.82 9.46 12.65
C ASP A 62 -14.28 10.32 11.45
N ARG A 63 -13.32 10.96 10.76
CA ARG A 63 -13.54 11.78 9.57
C ARG A 63 -13.07 11.01 8.33
N MET A 64 -13.87 10.03 7.91
CA MET A 64 -13.51 9.13 6.82
C MET A 64 -14.00 9.58 5.45
N GLU A 65 -14.54 10.77 5.32
CA GLU A 65 -14.81 11.42 4.03
C GLU A 65 -13.49 11.64 3.30
N GLN A 66 -13.20 10.76 2.36
CA GLN A 66 -11.88 10.72 1.73
C GLN A 66 -11.94 11.22 0.29
N PRO A 67 -11.13 12.20 -0.07
CA PRO A 67 -10.98 12.59 -1.47
C PRO A 67 -10.24 11.55 -2.31
N TYR A 68 -9.50 10.61 -1.71
CA TYR A 68 -8.77 9.60 -2.51
C TYR A 68 -9.33 8.19 -2.44
N ASN A 69 -10.43 7.98 -1.75
CA ASN A 69 -11.01 6.66 -1.66
C ASN A 69 -12.52 6.74 -1.41
N GLU A 70 -13.27 7.12 -2.44
CA GLU A 70 -14.74 7.07 -2.45
C GLU A 70 -15.24 5.71 -1.97
N TRP A 71 -14.56 4.66 -2.39
CA TRP A 71 -14.85 3.30 -2.01
C TRP A 71 -14.72 3.03 -0.50
N GLY A 72 -13.72 3.60 0.14
CA GLY A 72 -13.55 3.48 1.59
C GLY A 72 -14.68 4.18 2.35
N ALA A 73 -15.14 5.33 1.87
CA ALA A 73 -16.25 6.04 2.47
C ALA A 73 -17.56 5.26 2.34
N GLU A 74 -17.86 4.71 1.17
CA GLU A 74 -19.03 3.85 0.92
C GLU A 74 -18.98 2.57 1.75
N LEU A 75 -17.81 1.88 1.77
CA LEU A 75 -17.62 0.66 2.55
C LEU A 75 -17.90 0.90 4.04
N TYR A 76 -17.36 1.97 4.60
CA TYR A 76 -17.53 2.29 6.01
C TYR A 76 -18.92 2.86 6.35
N ALA A 77 -19.65 3.37 5.37
CA ALA A 77 -21.05 3.70 5.54
C ALA A 77 -21.92 2.43 5.63
N GLU A 78 -21.61 1.43 4.83
CA GLU A 78 -22.32 0.14 4.81
C GLU A 78 -21.96 -0.75 6.01
N PHE A 79 -20.70 -0.69 6.48
CA PHE A 79 -20.19 -1.53 7.58
C PHE A 79 -19.68 -0.68 8.77
N PRO A 80 -20.59 -0.20 9.64
CA PRO A 80 -20.21 0.69 10.75
C PRO A 80 -19.28 0.03 11.77
N GLU A 81 -19.35 -1.29 11.94
CA GLU A 81 -18.44 -2.02 12.84
C GLU A 81 -16.98 -1.98 12.31
N GLU A 82 -16.79 -2.13 11.02
CA GLU A 82 -15.48 -2.03 10.40
C GLU A 82 -14.93 -0.59 10.46
N ARG A 83 -15.81 0.40 10.35
CA ARG A 83 -15.48 1.80 10.59
C ARG A 83 -14.92 2.01 11.99
N GLN A 84 -15.63 1.51 13.01
CA GLN A 84 -15.17 1.64 14.41
C GLN A 84 -13.83 0.92 14.65
N LYS A 85 -13.64 -0.26 14.08
CA LYS A 85 -12.34 -0.95 14.13
C LYS A 85 -11.23 -0.10 13.52
N ALA A 86 -11.46 0.51 12.36
CA ALA A 86 -10.48 1.38 11.71
C ALA A 86 -10.15 2.62 12.57
N VAL A 87 -11.14 3.24 13.20
CA VAL A 87 -10.95 4.37 14.13
C VAL A 87 -10.10 3.95 15.32
N HIS A 88 -10.42 2.81 15.96
CA HIS A 88 -9.64 2.30 17.10
C HIS A 88 -8.20 1.97 16.68
N TRP A 89 -8.01 1.30 15.55
CA TRP A 89 -6.67 1.01 15.03
C TRP A 89 -5.85 2.28 14.77
N ALA A 90 -6.46 3.32 14.18
CA ALA A 90 -5.78 4.59 13.97
C ALA A 90 -5.34 5.24 15.29
N ARG A 91 -6.20 5.20 16.31
CA ARG A 91 -5.87 5.71 17.66
C ARG A 91 -4.76 4.90 18.31
N TYR A 92 -4.80 3.57 18.22
CA TYR A 92 -3.73 2.70 18.73
C TYR A 92 -2.39 2.97 18.02
N LEU A 93 -2.39 3.12 16.71
CA LEU A 93 -1.17 3.44 15.98
C LEU A 93 -0.57 4.78 16.40
N ILE A 94 -1.40 5.81 16.55
CA ILE A 94 -0.94 7.12 17.04
C ILE A 94 -0.35 6.98 18.45
N ALA A 95 -1.08 6.35 19.37
CA ALA A 95 -0.64 6.15 20.73
C ALA A 95 0.66 5.34 20.78
N PHE A 96 0.74 4.25 20.02
CA PHE A 96 1.95 3.42 19.94
C PHE A 96 3.16 4.23 19.49
N HIS A 97 3.07 4.92 18.34
CA HIS A 97 4.21 5.64 17.79
C HIS A 97 4.64 6.82 18.67
N LEU A 98 3.71 7.53 19.30
CA LEU A 98 4.04 8.59 20.26
C LEU A 98 4.69 8.05 21.51
N SER A 99 4.15 6.99 22.11
CA SER A 99 4.72 6.34 23.29
C SER A 99 6.10 5.75 22.98
N PHE A 100 6.25 5.11 21.81
CA PHE A 100 7.53 4.57 21.38
C PHE A 100 8.57 5.67 21.15
N ALA A 101 8.18 6.77 20.53
CA ALA A 101 9.08 7.91 20.33
C ALA A 101 9.56 8.49 21.67
N LEU A 102 8.65 8.69 22.60
CA LEU A 102 8.99 9.11 23.96
C LEU A 102 9.95 8.12 24.65
N PHE A 103 9.63 6.83 24.59
CA PHE A 103 10.49 5.77 25.15
C PHE A 103 11.89 5.80 24.52
N ALA A 104 12.01 5.87 23.20
CA ALA A 104 13.28 5.91 22.49
C ALA A 104 14.16 7.11 22.88
N VAL A 105 13.54 8.28 23.09
CA VAL A 105 14.23 9.48 23.60
C VAL A 105 14.69 9.28 25.03
N LEU A 106 13.83 8.77 25.91
CA LEU A 106 14.15 8.57 27.32
C LEU A 106 15.30 7.58 27.56
N ILE A 107 15.40 6.55 26.72
CA ILE A 107 16.52 5.58 26.80
C ILE A 107 17.79 6.05 26.07
N GLY A 108 17.78 7.25 25.46
CA GLY A 108 18.93 7.83 24.75
C GLY A 108 19.19 7.27 23.35
N TYR A 109 18.22 6.55 22.74
CA TYR A 109 18.35 5.96 21.41
C TYR A 109 17.30 6.49 20.41
N PRO A 110 17.26 7.81 20.11
CA PRO A 110 16.27 8.39 19.21
C PRO A 110 16.30 7.82 17.79
N ILE A 111 17.42 7.20 17.38
CA ILE A 111 17.53 6.50 16.08
C ILE A 111 16.47 5.42 15.90
N LEU A 112 15.96 4.83 16.97
CA LEU A 112 14.89 3.83 16.92
C LEU A 112 13.60 4.40 16.34
N ILE A 113 13.36 5.71 16.45
CA ILE A 113 12.19 6.36 15.82
C ILE A 113 12.27 6.23 14.30
N LEU A 114 13.46 6.39 13.70
CA LEU A 114 13.66 6.20 12.27
C LEU A 114 13.38 4.75 11.85
N ILE A 115 13.85 3.80 12.65
CA ILE A 115 13.75 2.37 12.32
C ILE A 115 12.32 1.86 12.51
N VAL A 116 11.60 2.28 13.55
CA VAL A 116 10.28 1.72 13.88
C VAL A 116 9.14 2.56 13.32
N SER A 117 9.23 3.88 13.43
CA SER A 117 8.11 4.76 13.08
C SER A 117 8.22 5.38 11.68
N LEU A 118 9.44 5.68 11.23
CA LEU A 118 9.66 6.44 10.01
C LEU A 118 10.21 5.61 8.83
N HIS A 119 10.59 4.34 9.05
CA HIS A 119 11.12 3.48 7.98
C HIS A 119 10.22 3.38 6.74
N PRO A 120 8.86 3.40 6.83
CA PRO A 120 8.04 3.31 5.62
C PRO A 120 8.20 4.50 4.67
N PHE A 121 8.75 5.61 5.19
CA PHE A 121 9.01 6.82 4.41
C PHE A 121 10.46 6.93 3.93
N ILE A 122 11.34 6.02 4.38
CA ILE A 122 12.72 5.91 3.98
C ILE A 122 12.85 4.72 3.03
N GLY A 123 13.55 4.87 1.92
CA GLY A 123 13.76 3.77 0.99
C GLY A 123 12.54 3.39 0.14
N ASN A 124 11.58 4.29 -0.04
CA ASN A 124 10.44 4.08 -0.94
C ASN A 124 10.85 3.68 -2.37
N TRP A 125 12.06 4.06 -2.78
CA TRP A 125 12.63 3.68 -4.06
C TRP A 125 12.77 2.16 -4.23
N LEU A 126 13.12 1.42 -3.14
CA LEU A 126 13.21 -0.04 -3.18
C LEU A 126 11.86 -0.63 -3.58
N ARG A 127 10.79 -0.23 -2.90
CA ARG A 127 9.44 -0.67 -3.23
C ARG A 127 9.03 -0.28 -4.65
N TYR A 128 9.40 0.92 -5.08
CA TYR A 128 9.12 1.39 -6.43
C TYR A 128 9.87 0.53 -7.48
N PHE A 129 11.14 0.24 -7.25
CA PHE A 129 11.96 -0.57 -8.17
C PHE A 129 11.48 -2.02 -8.28
N VAL A 130 11.00 -2.62 -7.19
CA VAL A 130 10.51 -4.00 -7.23
C VAL A 130 9.01 -4.09 -7.57
N GLY A 131 8.20 -3.15 -7.12
CA GLY A 131 6.75 -3.17 -7.33
C GLY A 131 6.30 -2.62 -8.68
N ALA A 132 6.83 -1.47 -9.09
CA ALA A 132 6.39 -0.83 -10.32
C ALA A 132 6.63 -1.69 -11.59
N PRO A 133 7.76 -2.39 -11.78
CA PRO A 133 7.98 -3.21 -12.96
C PRO A 133 6.95 -4.30 -13.17
N MET A 134 6.32 -4.78 -12.12
CA MET A 134 5.31 -5.85 -12.22
C MET A 134 4.04 -5.40 -12.92
N HIS A 135 3.74 -4.10 -12.94
CA HIS A 135 2.54 -3.52 -13.57
C HIS A 135 2.85 -2.46 -14.63
N CYS A 136 4.04 -1.84 -14.57
CA CYS A 136 4.39 -0.70 -15.41
C CYS A 136 4.42 -1.07 -16.90
N GLY A 137 3.81 -0.22 -17.74
CA GLY A 137 3.78 -0.40 -19.19
C GLY A 137 2.88 -1.53 -19.69
N LEU A 138 2.10 -2.16 -18.81
CA LEU A 138 1.13 -3.19 -19.17
C LEU A 138 -0.23 -2.58 -19.51
N ARG A 139 -1.12 -3.40 -20.06
CA ARG A 139 -2.42 -2.93 -20.51
C ARG A 139 -3.38 -2.75 -19.34
N SER A 140 -4.12 -1.66 -19.37
CA SER A 140 -5.23 -1.40 -18.45
C SER A 140 -6.57 -1.74 -19.10
N ASP A 141 -7.59 -1.93 -18.26
CA ASP A 141 -8.98 -2.15 -18.67
C ASP A 141 -9.16 -3.33 -19.66
N VAL A 142 -8.39 -4.39 -19.46
CA VAL A 142 -8.49 -5.63 -20.26
C VAL A 142 -8.89 -6.80 -19.37
N SER A 143 -9.69 -7.72 -19.92
CA SER A 143 -10.14 -8.91 -19.20
C SER A 143 -9.08 -10.00 -19.06
N ASP A 144 -8.07 -9.99 -19.91
CA ASP A 144 -6.96 -10.95 -19.86
C ASP A 144 -5.92 -10.50 -18.83
N PHE A 145 -5.98 -11.09 -17.66
CA PHE A 145 -5.10 -10.76 -16.52
C PHE A 145 -3.61 -10.90 -16.85
N ARG A 146 -3.22 -11.81 -17.76
CA ARG A 146 -1.83 -12.00 -18.20
C ARG A 146 -1.23 -10.78 -18.89
N LYS A 147 -2.07 -9.81 -19.26
CA LYS A 147 -1.67 -8.53 -19.86
C LYS A 147 -1.57 -7.39 -18.86
N CYS A 148 -1.98 -7.62 -17.59
CA CYS A 148 -2.03 -6.61 -16.54
C CYS A 148 -0.89 -6.69 -15.55
N PHE A 149 -0.21 -7.83 -15.46
CA PHE A 149 0.90 -8.04 -14.55
C PHE A 149 1.90 -9.05 -15.11
N ARG A 150 3.10 -9.06 -14.54
CA ARG A 150 4.19 -9.96 -14.92
C ARG A 150 5.03 -10.34 -13.71
N THR A 151 5.62 -11.52 -13.77
CA THR A 151 6.71 -11.94 -12.89
C THR A 151 8.00 -11.24 -13.32
N ILE A 152 8.81 -10.82 -12.38
CA ILE A 152 10.15 -10.28 -12.61
C ILE A 152 11.20 -11.19 -11.95
N THR A 153 12.37 -11.30 -12.56
CA THR A 153 13.47 -12.05 -11.98
C THR A 153 14.33 -11.15 -11.11
N LEU A 154 14.58 -11.58 -9.90
CA LEU A 154 15.47 -10.93 -8.96
C LEU A 154 16.62 -11.88 -8.59
N ASP A 155 17.66 -11.35 -7.98
CA ASP A 155 18.68 -12.19 -7.36
C ASP A 155 18.11 -12.88 -6.09
N PRO A 156 18.69 -14.03 -5.66
CA PRO A 156 18.11 -14.83 -4.57
C PRO A 156 17.94 -14.06 -3.24
N ILE A 157 18.83 -13.12 -2.94
CA ILE A 157 18.75 -12.32 -1.71
C ILE A 157 17.59 -11.34 -1.80
N SER A 158 17.50 -10.60 -2.91
CA SER A 158 16.39 -9.66 -3.15
C SER A 158 15.04 -10.37 -3.21
N GLU A 159 15.00 -11.55 -3.83
CA GLU A 159 13.79 -12.39 -3.88
C GLU A 159 13.33 -12.82 -2.49
N PHE A 160 14.26 -13.30 -1.66
CA PHE A 160 13.98 -13.66 -0.27
C PHE A 160 13.49 -12.44 0.54
N LEU A 161 14.20 -11.33 0.46
CA LEU A 161 13.83 -10.10 1.19
C LEU A 161 12.49 -9.52 0.72
N TYR A 162 12.12 -9.77 -0.52
CA TYR A 162 10.83 -9.35 -1.08
C TYR A 162 9.73 -10.40 -0.90
N TRP A 163 9.96 -11.46 -0.10
CA TRP A 163 9.00 -12.52 0.20
C TRP A 163 8.48 -13.23 -1.04
N HIS A 164 9.31 -13.39 -2.07
CA HIS A 164 8.95 -13.98 -3.37
C HIS A 164 7.77 -13.28 -4.08
N MET A 165 7.46 -12.04 -3.71
CA MET A 165 6.40 -11.26 -4.34
C MET A 165 6.72 -10.85 -5.79
N ASN A 166 7.95 -11.06 -6.23
CA ASN A 166 8.38 -10.95 -7.62
C ASN A 166 7.72 -11.99 -8.54
N TRP A 167 7.29 -13.12 -8.00
CA TRP A 167 6.42 -14.12 -8.65
C TRP A 167 4.98 -13.63 -8.73
N HIS A 168 4.81 -12.47 -9.33
CA HIS A 168 3.58 -11.70 -9.22
C HIS A 168 2.45 -12.25 -10.08
N LEU A 169 2.78 -12.85 -11.22
CA LEU A 169 1.81 -13.54 -12.07
C LEU A 169 1.21 -14.74 -11.31
N GLU A 170 2.05 -15.52 -10.66
CA GLU A 170 1.67 -16.68 -9.86
C GLU A 170 0.86 -16.25 -8.63
N HIS A 171 1.30 -15.18 -7.96
CA HIS A 171 0.60 -14.61 -6.82
C HIS A 171 -0.85 -14.21 -7.18
N HIS A 172 -1.05 -13.50 -8.28
CA HIS A 172 -2.40 -13.14 -8.75
C HIS A 172 -3.20 -14.38 -9.16
N THR A 173 -2.59 -15.34 -9.85
CA THR A 173 -3.28 -16.55 -10.31
C THR A 173 -3.73 -17.42 -9.15
N VAL A 174 -2.89 -17.67 -8.17
CA VAL A 174 -3.22 -18.49 -6.99
C VAL A 174 -4.28 -17.80 -6.14
N SER A 175 -4.14 -16.51 -5.88
CA SER A 175 -5.14 -15.75 -5.13
C SER A 175 -6.50 -15.74 -5.83
N TYR A 176 -6.50 -15.67 -7.16
CA TYR A 176 -7.73 -15.74 -7.94
C TYR A 176 -8.38 -17.12 -7.86
N THR A 177 -7.61 -18.20 -7.95
CA THR A 177 -8.12 -19.58 -7.85
C THR A 177 -8.65 -19.89 -6.46
N HIS A 178 -8.00 -19.43 -5.40
CA HIS A 178 -8.50 -19.57 -4.03
C HIS A 178 -9.79 -18.79 -3.76
N LEU A 179 -9.94 -17.63 -4.39
CA LEU A 179 -11.16 -16.82 -4.28
C LEU A 179 -12.32 -17.36 -5.15
N THR A 180 -12.02 -18.16 -6.16
CA THR A 180 -13.01 -18.72 -7.11
C THR A 180 -13.30 -20.19 -6.88
N LEU A 181 -12.55 -20.88 -6.01
CA LEU A 181 -12.95 -22.22 -5.58
C LEU A 181 -14.28 -22.09 -4.83
N PRO A 182 -15.36 -22.60 -5.38
CA PRO A 182 -16.61 -22.61 -4.65
C PRO A 182 -16.43 -23.45 -3.40
N THR A 183 -16.76 -22.89 -2.26
CA THR A 183 -16.89 -23.62 -0.98
C THR A 183 -18.07 -24.59 -1.01
N THR A 184 -18.57 -24.91 -2.20
CA THR A 184 -19.62 -25.91 -2.46
C THR A 184 -18.97 -27.22 -2.84
N GLY A 185 -18.45 -27.93 -1.86
CA GLY A 185 -17.85 -29.24 -2.13
C GLY A 185 -17.42 -30.00 -0.90
N ILE A 186 -18.06 -29.77 0.25
CA ILE A 186 -18.05 -30.71 1.37
C ILE A 186 -19.50 -30.93 1.73
N VAL A 187 -20.08 -31.90 1.06
CA VAL A 187 -21.22 -32.66 1.54
C VAL A 187 -20.69 -34.01 1.97
#